data_2f8fd466f3964126360101cd01f178e7
#
_entry.id   2f8fd466f3964126360101cd01f178e7
#
_cell.length_a   1.000
_cell.length_b   1.000
_cell.length_c   1.000
_cell.angle_alpha   90.00
_cell.angle_beta   90.00
_cell.angle_gamma   90.00
#
_symmetry.space_group_name_H-M   'P 1'
#
loop_
_entity.id
_entity.type
_entity.pdbx_description
1 polymer ?
#
loop_
_entity_poly.entity_id
_entity_poly.type
_entity_poly.pdbx_seq_one_letter_code
_entity_poly.pdbx_strand_id
1 'polypeptide(L)'
;MSKNKKKEYITYKTYYQNNNDNIFIQDCMNLILKYTTKRFAYLKKHNLLGTYNKDDCDDYRKSQFYKDENKVEHLILDARYARAIDKSIQAKCDSLIKCKQNNLESKLIKLKELQKEFDKAQEKYHNSKVSKYSEKEAYKNLEYKNKALQKITSKIETLQYEINNKIYNGIVFGGKKLFKEQFKENINFDTWQEKWHNRGNEFECGGSKSENYGNQQFQLKFSKTIKNKHYFDLHVNVPYQLREKYGSVYVLKNIYFPRGNDILKQNHDNNVAYFKDLNNYNNLKKKLEKENKVITGLQKPNIDDYYCDTVSFLIKKHYNGKIGIHASMPRKIKQVITEDRKGVIGIDINYDNISLSEINHLGKLLHSKVYKFNFGSNNKSGYREQMINKAIKEIVLYAKEKKKHLVIENLDFFKTKMKQLKKIDKKYNRMLHSLAYAKIKERIRINCLLQGVVSKTVDAAYTSMLGKTLYTKKYGISVHQAAAYVIARRYYKLEEYYEVPKIEFIYKDKSCSLTIPVDIYKKQDVNKKTKTTNFYKELYRWLSSEFKAPSRFYKKALTS
;
A
#
# COMPACT_ATOMS: atom_id res chain seq x y z
N MET A 1 -28.12 6.34 3.10
CA MET A 1 -27.19 5.61 2.21
C MET A 1 -25.93 5.25 2.98
N SER A 2 -25.77 4.01 3.45
CA SER A 2 -24.56 3.56 4.15
C SER A 2 -23.40 3.51 3.15
N LYS A 3 -22.42 4.41 3.31
CA LYS A 3 -21.15 4.30 2.58
C LYS A 3 -20.57 2.92 2.87
N ASN A 4 -20.46 2.06 1.86
CA ASN A 4 -19.78 0.77 1.93
C ASN A 4 -18.40 0.97 2.56
N LYS A 5 -18.28 0.75 3.87
CA LYS A 5 -16.99 0.75 4.56
C LYS A 5 -16.18 -0.40 3.96
N LYS A 6 -15.14 -0.08 3.22
CA LYS A 6 -14.21 -1.03 2.62
C LYS A 6 -13.72 -1.96 3.74
N LYS A 7 -14.10 -3.24 3.70
CA LYS A 7 -13.65 -4.23 4.69
C LYS A 7 -12.13 -4.33 4.61
N GLU A 8 -11.47 -4.18 5.73
CA GLU A 8 -10.02 -4.39 5.81
C GLU A 8 -9.73 -5.83 6.19
N TYR A 9 -8.64 -6.37 5.63
CA TYR A 9 -8.22 -7.74 5.89
C TYR A 9 -6.88 -7.75 6.61
N ILE A 10 -6.70 -8.74 7.48
CA ILE A 10 -5.41 -9.10 8.06
C ILE A 10 -4.97 -10.44 7.50
N THR A 11 -3.69 -10.54 7.14
CA THR A 11 -3.12 -11.77 6.60
C THR A 11 -2.13 -12.36 7.60
N TYR A 12 -2.41 -13.55 8.06
CA TYR A 12 -1.52 -14.37 8.85
C TYR A 12 -0.67 -15.24 7.93
N LYS A 13 0.62 -15.35 8.19
CA LYS A 13 1.58 -16.05 7.32
C LYS A 13 2.33 -17.09 8.08
N THR A 14 2.53 -18.23 7.44
CA THR A 14 3.45 -19.25 7.88
C THR A 14 4.24 -19.81 6.69
N TYR A 15 5.36 -20.47 6.98
CA TYR A 15 6.11 -21.24 5.99
C TYR A 15 5.86 -22.72 6.24
N TYR A 16 5.59 -23.42 5.15
CA TYR A 16 5.36 -24.85 5.13
C TYR A 16 6.56 -25.56 4.51
N GLN A 17 7.02 -26.63 5.16
CA GLN A 17 8.16 -27.41 4.69
C GLN A 17 7.81 -28.90 4.81
N ASN A 18 7.41 -29.48 3.70
CA ASN A 18 7.28 -30.91 3.53
C ASN A 18 7.54 -31.21 2.05
N ASN A 19 8.59 -31.97 1.77
CA ASN A 19 9.02 -32.22 0.39
C ASN A 19 7.98 -32.98 -0.43
N ASN A 20 7.24 -33.91 0.19
CA ASN A 20 6.23 -34.70 -0.50
C ASN A 20 5.03 -33.84 -0.93
N ASP A 21 4.64 -32.85 -0.11
CA ASP A 21 3.53 -31.97 -0.40
C ASP A 21 3.89 -30.90 -1.43
N ASN A 22 5.19 -30.60 -1.61
CA ASN A 22 5.65 -29.61 -2.57
C ASN A 22 5.30 -29.98 -4.02
N ILE A 23 5.26 -31.26 -4.36
CA ILE A 23 4.89 -31.75 -5.70
C ILE A 23 3.41 -31.44 -5.96
N PHE A 24 2.53 -31.82 -5.04
CA PHE A 24 1.10 -31.48 -5.13
C PHE A 24 0.85 -29.98 -5.29
N ILE A 25 1.49 -29.17 -4.43
CA ILE A 25 1.36 -27.71 -4.46
C ILE A 25 1.84 -27.15 -5.80
N GLN A 26 2.97 -27.66 -6.35
CA GLN A 26 3.51 -27.22 -7.63
C GLN A 26 2.58 -27.58 -8.79
N ASP A 27 2.03 -28.79 -8.79
CA ASP A 27 1.08 -29.25 -9.82
C ASP A 27 -0.19 -28.36 -9.82
N CYS A 28 -0.74 -28.04 -8.64
CA CYS A 28 -1.85 -27.11 -8.50
C CYS A 28 -1.50 -25.71 -9.05
N MET A 29 -0.33 -25.17 -8.68
CA MET A 29 0.11 -23.86 -9.16
C MET A 29 0.29 -23.83 -10.68
N ASN A 30 0.83 -24.89 -11.26
CA ASN A 30 1.04 -25.01 -12.71
C ASN A 30 -0.29 -25.12 -13.46
N LEU A 31 -1.23 -25.92 -12.96
CA LEU A 31 -2.56 -26.04 -13.55
C LEU A 31 -3.31 -24.70 -13.52
N ILE A 32 -3.33 -24.04 -12.36
CA ILE A 32 -3.98 -22.73 -12.20
C ILE A 32 -3.35 -21.70 -13.14
N LEU A 33 -2.03 -21.68 -13.26
CA LEU A 33 -1.34 -20.76 -14.16
C LEU A 33 -1.64 -21.06 -15.65
N LYS A 34 -1.67 -22.33 -16.04
CA LYS A 34 -2.04 -22.77 -17.39
C LYS A 34 -3.45 -22.31 -17.74
N TYR A 35 -4.42 -22.54 -16.84
CA TYR A 35 -5.80 -22.10 -17.00
C TYR A 35 -5.89 -20.56 -17.05
N THR A 36 -5.21 -19.85 -16.17
CA THR A 36 -5.15 -18.38 -16.14
C THR A 36 -4.66 -17.81 -17.46
N THR A 37 -3.62 -18.41 -18.04
CA THR A 37 -3.05 -17.96 -19.32
C THR A 37 -4.04 -18.16 -20.48
N LYS A 38 -4.71 -19.31 -20.54
CA LYS A 38 -5.76 -19.61 -21.54
C LYS A 38 -6.95 -18.66 -21.39
N ARG A 39 -7.43 -18.48 -20.15
CA ARG A 39 -8.56 -17.59 -19.87
C ARG A 39 -8.24 -16.13 -20.21
N PHE A 40 -7.06 -15.65 -19.90
CA PHE A 40 -6.62 -14.31 -20.29
C PHE A 40 -6.58 -14.13 -21.81
N ALA A 41 -6.09 -15.14 -22.56
CA ALA A 41 -6.07 -15.11 -24.02
C ALA A 41 -7.50 -15.07 -24.59
N TYR A 42 -8.43 -15.86 -24.05
CA TYR A 42 -9.84 -15.83 -24.39
C TYR A 42 -10.46 -14.46 -24.16
N LEU A 43 -10.33 -13.91 -22.95
CA LEU A 43 -10.85 -12.58 -22.60
C LEU A 43 -10.30 -11.48 -23.48
N LYS A 44 -9.00 -11.58 -23.86
CA LYS A 44 -8.36 -10.64 -24.78
C LYS A 44 -8.96 -10.74 -26.18
N LYS A 45 -9.14 -11.97 -26.70
CA LYS A 45 -9.71 -12.21 -28.04
C LYS A 45 -11.14 -11.66 -28.18
N HIS A 46 -11.93 -11.76 -27.10
CA HIS A 46 -13.34 -11.34 -27.08
C HIS A 46 -13.56 -9.92 -26.54
N ASN A 47 -12.49 -9.13 -26.31
CA ASN A 47 -12.54 -7.77 -25.75
C ASN A 47 -13.24 -7.67 -24.38
N LEU A 48 -13.18 -8.72 -23.56
CA LEU A 48 -13.79 -8.82 -22.23
C LEU A 48 -12.83 -8.48 -21.10
N LEU A 49 -11.59 -8.09 -21.39
CA LEU A 49 -10.61 -7.71 -20.37
C LEU A 49 -11.06 -6.45 -19.62
N GLY A 50 -10.85 -6.46 -18.32
CA GLY A 50 -11.18 -5.32 -17.44
C GLY A 50 -12.64 -5.27 -17.00
N THR A 51 -13.42 -6.30 -17.29
CA THR A 51 -14.79 -6.48 -16.78
C THR A 51 -14.92 -7.89 -16.20
N TYR A 52 -15.28 -7.98 -14.91
CA TYR A 52 -15.60 -9.28 -14.31
C TYR A 52 -17.08 -9.57 -14.51
N ASN A 53 -17.39 -10.66 -15.20
CA ASN A 53 -18.73 -11.20 -15.32
C ASN A 53 -18.74 -12.66 -14.83
N LYS A 54 -19.62 -12.97 -13.87
CA LYS A 54 -19.73 -14.29 -13.26
C LYS A 54 -20.25 -15.33 -14.26
N ASP A 55 -21.21 -14.96 -15.08
CA ASP A 55 -21.86 -15.89 -16.03
C ASP A 55 -20.89 -16.25 -17.15
N ASP A 56 -20.19 -15.28 -17.73
CA ASP A 56 -19.13 -15.52 -18.71
C ASP A 56 -17.98 -16.37 -18.14
N CYS A 57 -17.64 -16.19 -16.87
CA CYS A 57 -16.66 -17.03 -16.17
C CYS A 57 -17.15 -18.49 -16.06
N ASP A 58 -18.41 -18.69 -15.67
CA ASP A 58 -18.99 -20.01 -15.50
C ASP A 58 -19.20 -20.72 -16.86
N ASP A 59 -19.59 -20.00 -17.91
CA ASP A 59 -19.73 -20.54 -19.27
C ASP A 59 -18.39 -20.94 -19.87
N TYR A 60 -17.36 -20.07 -19.75
CA TYR A 60 -16.00 -20.44 -20.16
C TYR A 60 -15.52 -21.69 -19.41
N ARG A 61 -15.73 -21.75 -18.09
CA ARG A 61 -15.36 -22.92 -17.28
C ARG A 61 -16.02 -24.20 -17.79
N LYS A 62 -17.34 -24.15 -18.10
CA LYS A 62 -18.09 -25.30 -18.62
C LYS A 62 -17.63 -25.74 -20.02
N SER A 63 -16.97 -24.88 -20.77
CA SER A 63 -16.38 -25.21 -22.09
C SER A 63 -14.97 -25.82 -22.00
N GLN A 64 -14.38 -25.90 -20.79
CA GLN A 64 -13.01 -26.39 -20.58
C GLN A 64 -13.02 -27.79 -19.99
N PHE A 65 -12.63 -28.77 -20.78
CA PHE A 65 -12.61 -30.19 -20.43
C PHE A 65 -11.18 -30.77 -20.54
N TYR A 66 -10.93 -31.85 -19.81
CA TYR A 66 -9.86 -32.79 -20.06
C TYR A 66 -10.48 -34.18 -20.24
N LYS A 67 -9.77 -35.07 -20.93
CA LYS A 67 -10.17 -36.48 -21.07
C LYS A 67 -9.35 -37.32 -20.11
N ASP A 68 -10.01 -38.21 -19.38
CA ASP A 68 -9.37 -39.22 -18.55
C ASP A 68 -8.82 -40.38 -19.40
N GLU A 69 -8.24 -41.39 -18.76
CA GLU A 69 -7.72 -42.60 -19.41
C GLU A 69 -8.79 -43.35 -20.23
N ASN A 70 -10.05 -43.26 -19.80
CA ASN A 70 -11.21 -43.85 -20.46
C ASN A 70 -11.82 -42.94 -21.53
N LYS A 71 -11.16 -41.81 -21.88
CA LYS A 71 -11.61 -40.78 -22.83
C LYS A 71 -12.90 -40.06 -22.41
N VAL A 72 -13.33 -40.15 -21.13
CA VAL A 72 -14.45 -39.41 -20.58
C VAL A 72 -14.07 -37.96 -20.36
N GLU A 73 -14.96 -37.04 -20.75
CA GLU A 73 -14.72 -35.60 -20.60
C GLU A 73 -15.10 -35.11 -19.21
N HIS A 74 -14.13 -34.52 -18.52
CA HIS A 74 -14.29 -33.95 -17.20
C HIS A 74 -13.90 -32.47 -17.19
N LEU A 75 -14.58 -31.66 -16.34
CA LEU A 75 -14.22 -30.27 -16.14
C LEU A 75 -12.81 -30.15 -15.53
N ILE A 76 -12.02 -29.16 -15.99
CA ILE A 76 -10.67 -28.91 -15.46
C ILE A 76 -10.70 -28.38 -14.03
N LEU A 77 -11.57 -27.39 -13.78
CA LEU A 77 -11.69 -26.69 -12.51
C LEU A 77 -13.13 -26.59 -12.02
N ASP A 78 -13.30 -26.50 -10.71
CA ASP A 78 -14.56 -26.08 -10.12
C ASP A 78 -14.79 -24.55 -10.24
N ALA A 79 -16.05 -24.13 -9.98
CA ALA A 79 -16.46 -22.74 -10.15
C ALA A 79 -15.72 -21.76 -9.24
N ARG A 80 -15.27 -22.19 -8.06
CA ARG A 80 -14.57 -21.31 -7.11
C ARG A 80 -13.18 -20.96 -7.60
N TYR A 81 -12.41 -21.92 -8.06
CA TYR A 81 -11.09 -21.69 -8.63
C TYR A 81 -11.18 -20.85 -9.91
N ALA A 82 -12.11 -21.14 -10.80
CA ALA A 82 -12.29 -20.35 -12.02
C ALA A 82 -12.60 -18.87 -11.71
N ARG A 83 -13.51 -18.61 -10.76
CA ARG A 83 -13.83 -17.24 -10.33
C ARG A 83 -12.68 -16.54 -9.60
N ALA A 84 -11.85 -17.26 -8.85
CA ALA A 84 -10.64 -16.71 -8.24
C ALA A 84 -9.64 -16.26 -9.32
N ILE A 85 -9.47 -17.07 -10.36
CA ILE A 85 -8.63 -16.75 -11.53
C ILE A 85 -9.12 -15.47 -12.23
N ASP A 86 -10.41 -15.36 -12.53
CA ASP A 86 -10.95 -14.17 -13.21
C ASP A 86 -10.77 -12.90 -12.38
N LYS A 87 -10.98 -12.98 -11.07
CA LYS A 87 -10.68 -11.86 -10.15
C LYS A 87 -9.20 -11.50 -10.13
N SER A 88 -8.31 -12.48 -10.18
CA SER A 88 -6.86 -12.25 -10.25
C SER A 88 -6.46 -11.58 -11.57
N ILE A 89 -7.04 -12.01 -12.70
CA ILE A 89 -6.86 -11.37 -14.01
C ILE A 89 -7.33 -9.91 -13.96
N GLN A 90 -8.55 -9.67 -13.44
CA GLN A 90 -9.10 -8.33 -13.28
C GLN A 90 -8.18 -7.43 -12.45
N ALA A 91 -7.72 -7.90 -11.30
CA ALA A 91 -6.81 -7.15 -10.44
C ALA A 91 -5.49 -6.77 -11.15
N LYS A 92 -4.97 -7.63 -12.01
CA LYS A 92 -3.78 -7.31 -12.84
C LYS A 92 -4.09 -6.26 -13.91
N CYS A 93 -5.26 -6.33 -14.53
CA CYS A 93 -5.73 -5.32 -15.48
C CYS A 93 -5.88 -3.95 -14.80
N ASP A 94 -6.54 -3.89 -13.65
CA ASP A 94 -6.72 -2.65 -12.87
C ASP A 94 -5.38 -2.06 -12.43
N SER A 95 -4.46 -2.92 -11.98
CA SER A 95 -3.11 -2.50 -11.59
C SER A 95 -2.34 -1.90 -12.76
N LEU A 96 -2.43 -2.49 -13.96
CA LEU A 96 -1.78 -1.95 -15.16
C LEU A 96 -2.34 -0.59 -15.55
N ILE A 97 -3.67 -0.44 -15.58
CA ILE A 97 -4.32 0.85 -15.87
C ILE A 97 -3.90 1.90 -14.85
N LYS A 98 -3.86 1.55 -13.56
CA LYS A 98 -3.39 2.47 -12.50
C LYS A 98 -1.93 2.89 -12.70
N CYS A 99 -1.06 1.96 -13.09
CA CYS A 99 0.34 2.28 -13.44
C CYS A 99 0.43 3.24 -14.66
N LYS A 100 -0.40 3.03 -15.69
CA LYS A 100 -0.46 3.92 -16.86
C LYS A 100 -0.97 5.31 -16.48
N GLN A 101 -2.02 5.41 -15.64
CA GLN A 101 -2.53 6.69 -15.11
C GLN A 101 -1.45 7.45 -14.34
N ASN A 102 -0.73 6.79 -13.43
CA ASN A 102 0.38 7.40 -12.69
C ASN A 102 1.50 7.89 -13.63
N ASN A 103 1.79 7.12 -14.69
CA ASN A 103 2.79 7.51 -15.70
C ASN A 103 2.31 8.73 -16.51
N LEU A 104 1.03 8.77 -16.90
CA LEU A 104 0.40 9.90 -17.59
C LEU A 104 0.50 11.18 -16.75
N GLU A 105 0.10 11.14 -15.47
CA GLU A 105 0.22 12.28 -14.55
C GLU A 105 1.67 12.77 -14.46
N SER A 106 2.63 11.84 -14.37
CA SER A 106 4.06 12.14 -14.37
C SER A 106 4.51 12.89 -15.62
N LYS A 107 4.02 12.46 -16.77
CA LYS A 107 4.37 13.09 -18.06
C LYS A 107 3.71 14.44 -18.25
N LEU A 108 2.47 14.63 -17.78
CA LEU A 108 1.79 15.92 -17.83
C LEU A 108 2.52 16.97 -16.97
N ILE A 109 3.04 16.60 -15.81
CA ILE A 109 3.87 17.51 -14.99
C ILE A 109 5.15 17.88 -15.75
N LYS A 110 5.82 16.88 -16.37
CA LYS A 110 7.04 17.13 -17.15
C LYS A 110 6.78 17.99 -18.39
N LEU A 111 5.62 17.84 -19.05
CA LEU A 111 5.22 18.69 -20.18
C LEU A 111 5.14 20.15 -19.76
N LYS A 112 4.49 20.46 -18.62
CA LYS A 112 4.39 21.82 -18.07
C LYS A 112 5.77 22.43 -17.76
N GLU A 113 6.73 21.63 -17.32
CA GLU A 113 8.10 22.09 -17.06
C GLU A 113 8.85 22.36 -18.37
N LEU A 114 8.75 21.45 -19.34
CA LEU A 114 9.39 21.62 -20.66
C LEU A 114 8.81 22.79 -21.43
N GLN A 115 7.51 23.05 -21.32
CA GLN A 115 6.87 24.22 -21.90
C GLN A 115 7.49 25.51 -21.37
N LYS A 116 7.64 25.66 -20.06
CA LYS A 116 8.32 26.80 -19.45
C LYS A 116 9.79 26.94 -19.86
N GLU A 117 10.49 25.82 -20.07
CA GLU A 117 11.86 25.83 -20.56
C GLU A 117 11.92 26.22 -22.05
N PHE A 118 10.96 25.83 -22.85
CA PHE A 118 10.81 26.21 -24.24
C PHE A 118 10.50 27.70 -24.37
N ASP A 119 9.52 28.22 -23.61
CA ASP A 119 9.16 29.64 -23.62
C ASP A 119 10.38 30.51 -23.29
N LYS A 120 11.18 30.12 -22.30
CA LYS A 120 12.45 30.81 -21.95
C LYS A 120 13.52 30.71 -23.06
N ALA A 121 13.58 29.57 -23.74
CA ALA A 121 14.52 29.40 -24.86
C ALA A 121 14.11 30.23 -26.07
N GLN A 122 12.80 30.36 -26.30
CA GLN A 122 12.21 31.20 -27.33
C GLN A 122 12.50 32.69 -27.08
N GLU A 123 12.29 33.16 -25.83
CA GLU A 123 12.63 34.52 -25.43
C GLU A 123 14.13 34.81 -25.60
N LYS A 124 15.01 33.87 -25.20
CA LYS A 124 16.46 34.00 -25.42
C LYS A 124 16.83 34.07 -26.89
N TYR A 125 16.19 33.28 -27.73
CA TYR A 125 16.44 33.31 -29.18
C TYR A 125 16.02 34.66 -29.78
N HIS A 126 14.88 35.21 -29.40
CA HIS A 126 14.45 36.54 -29.83
C HIS A 126 15.42 37.65 -29.41
N ASN A 127 15.96 37.55 -28.20
CA ASN A 127 16.90 38.55 -27.66
C ASN A 127 18.37 38.35 -28.12
N SER A 128 18.70 37.23 -28.77
CA SER A 128 20.05 36.88 -29.18
C SER A 128 20.47 37.40 -30.57
N LYS A 129 19.58 38.13 -31.28
CA LYS A 129 19.84 38.66 -32.65
C LYS A 129 20.98 39.69 -32.72
N VAL A 130 21.68 39.94 -31.64
CA VAL A 130 22.79 40.90 -31.55
C VAL A 130 24.12 40.37 -32.15
N SER A 131 24.33 39.04 -32.20
CA SER A 131 25.50 38.44 -32.86
C SER A 131 25.14 37.07 -33.49
N LYS A 132 25.72 36.79 -34.69
CA LYS A 132 25.49 35.51 -35.44
C LYS A 132 25.86 34.26 -34.61
N TYR A 133 26.83 34.35 -33.71
CA TYR A 133 27.26 33.19 -32.90
C TYR A 133 26.24 32.87 -31.77
N SER A 134 25.78 33.89 -31.04
CA SER A 134 24.78 33.75 -29.99
C SER A 134 23.42 33.30 -30.50
N GLU A 135 23.07 33.76 -31.69
CA GLU A 135 21.84 33.35 -32.38
C GLU A 135 21.83 31.85 -32.76
N LYS A 136 22.93 31.34 -33.32
CA LYS A 136 23.07 29.91 -33.70
C LYS A 136 22.99 28.97 -32.50
N GLU A 137 23.60 29.35 -31.38
CA GLU A 137 23.52 28.56 -30.14
C GLU A 137 22.12 28.60 -29.51
N ALA A 138 21.50 29.77 -29.48
CA ALA A 138 20.14 29.95 -28.99
C ALA A 138 19.13 29.14 -29.84
N TYR A 139 19.27 29.14 -31.16
CA TYR A 139 18.47 28.35 -32.10
C TYR A 139 18.61 26.85 -31.82
N LYS A 140 19.82 26.32 -31.70
CA LYS A 140 20.05 24.90 -31.39
C LYS A 140 19.39 24.51 -30.06
N ASN A 141 19.43 25.36 -29.04
CA ASN A 141 18.79 25.09 -27.77
C ASN A 141 17.25 25.08 -27.91
N LEU A 142 16.68 26.04 -28.68
CA LEU A 142 15.25 26.10 -28.95
C LEU A 142 14.78 24.84 -29.70
N GLU A 143 15.49 24.43 -30.73
CA GLU A 143 15.20 23.19 -31.48
C GLU A 143 15.26 21.95 -30.59
N TYR A 144 16.26 21.83 -29.74
CA TYR A 144 16.36 20.73 -28.77
C TYR A 144 15.16 20.69 -27.81
N LYS A 145 14.71 21.87 -27.31
CA LYS A 145 13.54 21.93 -26.43
C LYS A 145 12.24 21.59 -27.17
N ASN A 146 12.11 22.02 -28.45
CA ASN A 146 10.95 21.68 -29.28
C ASN A 146 10.86 20.15 -29.53
N LYS A 147 11.98 19.50 -29.92
CA LYS A 147 12.03 18.04 -30.08
C LYS A 147 11.67 17.30 -28.78
N ALA A 148 12.09 17.84 -27.63
CA ALA A 148 11.75 17.26 -26.33
C ALA A 148 10.25 17.41 -26.00
N LEU A 149 9.62 18.54 -26.34
CA LEU A 149 8.18 18.75 -26.21
C LEU A 149 7.38 17.79 -27.08
N GLN A 150 7.69 17.72 -28.36
CA GLN A 150 7.03 16.79 -29.30
C GLN A 150 7.10 15.34 -28.80
N LYS A 151 8.28 14.89 -28.36
CA LYS A 151 8.49 13.54 -27.83
C LYS A 151 7.67 13.24 -26.59
N ILE A 152 7.46 14.21 -25.70
CA ILE A 152 6.67 13.98 -24.50
C ILE A 152 5.16 14.04 -24.79
N THR A 153 4.73 14.94 -25.70
CA THR A 153 3.33 15.05 -26.16
C THR A 153 2.87 13.74 -26.81
N SER A 154 3.63 13.20 -27.76
CA SER A 154 3.33 11.91 -28.40
C SER A 154 3.20 10.76 -27.38
N LYS A 155 4.06 10.73 -26.33
CA LYS A 155 3.95 9.73 -25.25
C LYS A 155 2.71 9.94 -24.38
N ILE A 156 2.25 11.15 -24.18
CA ILE A 156 1.02 11.48 -23.44
C ILE A 156 -0.19 10.98 -24.24
N GLU A 157 -0.25 11.30 -25.52
CA GLU A 157 -1.32 10.86 -26.43
C GLU A 157 -1.42 9.34 -26.48
N THR A 158 -0.29 8.65 -26.63
CA THR A 158 -0.23 7.19 -26.60
C THR A 158 -0.79 6.63 -25.28
N LEU A 159 -0.39 7.19 -24.13
CA LEU A 159 -0.88 6.73 -22.83
C LEU A 159 -2.37 7.02 -22.63
N GLN A 160 -2.87 8.17 -23.09
CA GLN A 160 -4.28 8.51 -23.05
C GLN A 160 -5.10 7.55 -23.91
N TYR A 161 -4.65 7.29 -25.13
CA TYR A 161 -5.27 6.31 -26.01
C TYR A 161 -5.32 4.91 -25.39
N GLU A 162 -4.19 4.44 -24.83
CA GLU A 162 -4.13 3.13 -24.18
C GLU A 162 -5.03 3.01 -22.95
N ILE A 163 -5.18 4.08 -22.17
CA ILE A 163 -6.06 4.10 -20.98
C ILE A 163 -7.53 4.10 -21.40
N ASN A 164 -7.90 4.98 -22.35
CA ASN A 164 -9.27 5.13 -22.81
C ASN A 164 -9.80 3.88 -23.50
N ASN A 165 -8.94 3.22 -24.29
CA ASN A 165 -9.29 1.99 -25.00
C ASN A 165 -9.00 0.72 -24.19
N LYS A 166 -8.68 0.83 -22.90
CA LYS A 166 -8.41 -0.31 -21.99
C LYS A 166 -7.40 -1.31 -22.59
N ILE A 167 -6.28 -0.82 -23.14
CA ILE A 167 -5.26 -1.66 -23.76
C ILE A 167 -4.37 -2.29 -22.68
N TYR A 168 -4.42 -3.61 -22.57
CA TYR A 168 -3.73 -4.42 -21.55
C TYR A 168 -2.45 -5.11 -22.06
N ASN A 169 -1.72 -4.46 -22.96
CA ASN A 169 -0.47 -5.02 -23.48
C ASN A 169 0.60 -5.10 -22.40
N GLY A 170 1.38 -6.18 -22.41
CA GLY A 170 2.51 -6.39 -21.50
C GLY A 170 2.17 -7.09 -20.18
N ILE A 171 0.94 -7.59 -20.00
CA ILE A 171 0.62 -8.53 -18.92
C ILE A 171 1.19 -9.91 -19.31
N VAL A 172 2.04 -10.45 -18.43
CA VAL A 172 2.63 -11.80 -18.56
C VAL A 172 2.41 -12.54 -17.24
N PHE A 173 1.86 -13.74 -17.34
CA PHE A 173 1.69 -14.64 -16.20
C PHE A 173 2.90 -15.55 -16.07
N GLY A 174 3.40 -15.75 -14.82
CA GLY A 174 4.55 -16.61 -14.54
C GLY A 174 5.93 -15.97 -14.73
N GLY A 175 5.99 -14.64 -14.89
CA GLY A 175 7.25 -13.89 -14.87
C GLY A 175 7.73 -13.39 -16.23
N LYS A 176 7.79 -12.07 -16.35
CA LYS A 176 8.24 -11.38 -17.59
C LYS A 176 9.72 -11.64 -17.90
N LYS A 177 10.55 -11.87 -16.87
CA LYS A 177 11.97 -12.16 -17.07
C LYS A 177 12.17 -13.51 -17.76
N LEU A 178 11.55 -14.56 -17.26
CA LEU A 178 11.58 -15.89 -17.85
C LEU A 178 10.98 -15.90 -19.27
N PHE A 179 9.86 -15.16 -19.49
CA PHE A 179 9.29 -14.99 -20.83
C PHE A 179 10.30 -14.39 -21.83
N LYS A 180 11.09 -13.40 -21.40
CA LYS A 180 12.09 -12.76 -22.26
C LYS A 180 13.32 -13.63 -22.51
N GLU A 181 13.59 -14.61 -21.64
CA GLU A 181 14.75 -15.49 -21.79
C GLU A 181 14.68 -16.36 -23.05
N GLN A 182 13.48 -16.70 -23.54
CA GLN A 182 13.30 -17.47 -24.78
C GLN A 182 13.91 -16.82 -26.03
N PHE A 183 14.12 -15.50 -26.00
CA PHE A 183 14.64 -14.72 -27.12
C PHE A 183 16.15 -14.47 -27.05
N LYS A 184 16.87 -15.15 -26.13
CA LYS A 184 18.32 -15.04 -26.05
C LYS A 184 19.00 -16.04 -27.00
N GLU A 185 20.10 -15.62 -27.64
CA GLU A 185 20.80 -16.38 -28.66
C GLU A 185 21.32 -17.75 -28.21
N ASN A 186 21.76 -17.89 -26.97
CA ASN A 186 22.36 -19.14 -26.43
C ASN A 186 21.49 -19.82 -25.37
N ILE A 187 20.18 -19.97 -25.64
CA ILE A 187 19.30 -20.63 -24.69
C ILE A 187 19.21 -22.15 -24.96
N ASN A 188 19.33 -22.95 -23.92
CA ASN A 188 18.87 -24.32 -23.98
C ASN A 188 17.34 -24.31 -23.86
N PHE A 189 16.66 -24.55 -24.99
CA PHE A 189 15.21 -24.42 -25.11
C PHE A 189 14.48 -25.44 -24.23
N ASP A 190 14.96 -26.67 -24.11
CA ASP A 190 14.33 -27.71 -23.29
C ASP A 190 14.36 -27.33 -21.80
N THR A 191 15.51 -26.88 -21.34
CA THR A 191 15.65 -26.36 -19.95
C THR A 191 14.77 -25.13 -19.71
N TRP A 192 14.65 -24.24 -20.72
CA TRP A 192 13.76 -23.11 -20.61
C TRP A 192 12.29 -23.55 -20.59
N GLN A 193 11.91 -24.51 -21.44
CA GLN A 193 10.56 -25.05 -21.54
C GLN A 193 10.15 -25.74 -20.24
N GLU A 194 11.02 -26.50 -19.62
CA GLU A 194 10.79 -27.09 -18.29
C GLU A 194 10.53 -26.02 -17.23
N LYS A 195 11.39 -24.98 -17.15
CA LYS A 195 11.19 -23.83 -16.26
C LYS A 195 9.89 -23.08 -16.56
N TRP A 196 9.53 -22.99 -17.84
CA TRP A 196 8.30 -22.35 -18.28
C TRP A 196 7.06 -23.14 -17.88
N HIS A 197 7.09 -24.46 -17.96
CA HIS A 197 6.01 -25.32 -17.50
C HIS A 197 5.87 -25.30 -15.97
N ASN A 198 6.98 -25.24 -15.24
CA ASN A 198 7.02 -25.25 -13.77
C ASN A 198 7.01 -23.84 -13.14
N ARG A 199 6.58 -22.80 -13.89
CA ARG A 199 6.62 -21.41 -13.43
C ARG A 199 5.46 -20.99 -12.51
N GLY A 200 4.52 -21.90 -12.21
CA GLY A 200 3.46 -21.66 -11.26
C GLY A 200 4.02 -21.32 -9.88
N ASN A 201 3.60 -20.20 -9.31
CA ASN A 201 4.11 -19.71 -8.04
C ASN A 201 3.02 -19.27 -7.05
N GLU A 202 1.75 -19.31 -7.47
CA GLU A 202 0.62 -18.88 -6.65
C GLU A 202 -0.57 -19.81 -6.88
N PHE A 203 -1.28 -20.12 -5.78
CA PHE A 203 -2.51 -20.89 -5.76
C PHE A 203 -3.42 -20.30 -4.70
N GLU A 204 -4.53 -19.68 -5.09
CA GLU A 204 -5.39 -18.94 -4.19
C GLU A 204 -6.86 -19.29 -4.34
N CYS A 205 -7.61 -19.16 -3.25
CA CYS A 205 -9.06 -19.19 -3.27
C CYS A 205 -9.64 -18.28 -2.18
N GLY A 206 -10.61 -17.46 -2.58
CA GLY A 206 -11.38 -16.65 -1.65
C GLY A 206 -12.45 -17.48 -0.95
N GLY A 207 -12.62 -17.23 0.35
CA GLY A 207 -13.68 -17.83 1.15
C GLY A 207 -14.98 -17.03 1.15
N SER A 208 -16.01 -17.59 1.76
CA SER A 208 -17.27 -16.94 2.09
C SER A 208 -17.67 -17.27 3.53
N LYS A 209 -18.33 -16.32 4.19
CA LYS A 209 -18.79 -16.48 5.58
C LYS A 209 -19.77 -17.66 5.73
N SER A 210 -20.59 -17.92 4.72
CA SER A 210 -21.57 -18.99 4.68
C SER A 210 -21.00 -20.39 4.35
N GLU A 211 -19.68 -20.50 4.16
CA GLU A 211 -19.01 -21.76 3.84
C GLU A 211 -18.41 -22.42 5.07
N ASN A 212 -18.36 -23.76 5.08
CA ASN A 212 -17.68 -24.51 6.13
C ASN A 212 -16.24 -24.02 6.32
N TYR A 213 -15.87 -23.77 7.56
CA TYR A 213 -14.57 -23.19 7.94
C TYR A 213 -14.26 -21.85 7.26
N GLY A 214 -15.28 -21.12 6.76
CA GLY A 214 -15.14 -19.85 6.06
C GLY A 214 -14.51 -19.93 4.68
N ASN A 215 -14.29 -21.16 4.14
CA ASN A 215 -13.79 -21.41 2.80
C ASN A 215 -14.06 -22.85 2.37
N GLN A 216 -14.77 -23.03 1.28
CA GLN A 216 -15.13 -24.35 0.79
C GLN A 216 -13.95 -25.12 0.19
N GLN A 217 -13.00 -24.42 -0.45
CA GLN A 217 -11.89 -25.04 -1.17
C GLN A 217 -10.65 -25.27 -0.29
N PHE A 218 -10.45 -24.40 0.70
CA PHE A 218 -9.35 -24.48 1.65
C PHE A 218 -9.89 -24.48 3.08
N GLN A 219 -10.11 -25.67 3.64
CA GLN A 219 -10.68 -25.80 4.98
C GLN A 219 -9.56 -25.95 6.01
N LEU A 220 -9.34 -24.90 6.82
CA LEU A 220 -8.38 -24.95 7.92
C LEU A 220 -9.04 -25.60 9.14
N LYS A 221 -8.70 -26.85 9.42
CA LYS A 221 -9.24 -27.60 10.54
C LYS A 221 -8.23 -27.64 11.69
N PHE A 222 -8.71 -27.44 12.91
CA PHE A 222 -7.87 -27.60 14.10
C PHE A 222 -7.49 -29.08 14.27
N SER A 223 -6.21 -29.34 14.55
CA SER A 223 -5.67 -30.67 14.72
C SER A 223 -5.32 -30.94 16.20
N LYS A 224 -4.41 -30.15 16.76
CA LYS A 224 -3.92 -30.36 18.13
C LYS A 224 -3.33 -29.10 18.75
N THR A 225 -3.19 -29.11 20.08
CA THR A 225 -2.45 -28.09 20.83
C THR A 225 -1.23 -28.71 21.49
N ILE A 226 -0.04 -28.13 21.24
CA ILE A 226 1.22 -28.54 21.88
C ILE A 226 1.87 -27.27 22.46
N LYS A 227 2.17 -27.26 23.75
CA LYS A 227 2.81 -26.13 24.45
C LYS A 227 2.15 -24.76 24.11
N ASN A 228 0.83 -24.68 24.26
CA ASN A 228 0.00 -23.52 23.95
C ASN A 228 0.09 -23.03 22.46
N LYS A 229 0.52 -23.87 21.53
CA LYS A 229 0.51 -23.62 20.10
C LYS A 229 -0.55 -24.49 19.44
N HIS A 230 -1.48 -23.87 18.72
CA HIS A 230 -2.51 -24.57 17.98
C HIS A 230 -1.99 -24.94 16.59
N TYR A 231 -2.06 -26.22 16.27
CA TYR A 231 -1.70 -26.77 14.96
C TYR A 231 -2.97 -27.07 14.17
N PHE A 232 -2.88 -26.88 12.88
CA PHE A 232 -4.00 -27.04 11.95
C PHE A 232 -3.61 -27.96 10.81
N ASP A 233 -4.60 -28.60 10.23
CA ASP A 233 -4.50 -29.32 8.98
C ASP A 233 -5.33 -28.56 7.93
N LEU A 234 -4.71 -28.24 6.78
CA LEU A 234 -5.38 -27.54 5.69
C LEU A 234 -5.84 -28.56 4.65
N HIS A 235 -7.15 -28.77 4.61
CA HIS A 235 -7.78 -29.63 3.64
C HIS A 235 -8.02 -28.80 2.36
N VAL A 236 -7.37 -29.21 1.28
CA VAL A 236 -7.43 -28.56 -0.02
C VAL A 236 -8.30 -29.41 -0.94
N ASN A 237 -9.43 -28.87 -1.43
CA ASN A 237 -10.18 -29.52 -2.49
C ASN A 237 -9.34 -29.50 -3.76
N VAL A 238 -9.02 -30.69 -4.26
CA VAL A 238 -8.14 -30.86 -5.41
C VAL A 238 -8.89 -30.42 -6.68
N PRO A 239 -8.27 -29.57 -7.54
CA PRO A 239 -8.83 -29.27 -8.85
C PRO A 239 -9.16 -30.54 -9.64
N TYR A 240 -10.25 -30.55 -10.36
CA TYR A 240 -10.79 -31.78 -10.98
C TYR A 240 -9.74 -32.56 -11.79
N GLN A 241 -8.96 -31.88 -12.61
CA GLN A 241 -7.93 -32.52 -13.44
C GLN A 241 -6.80 -33.23 -12.66
N LEU A 242 -6.62 -32.90 -11.37
CA LEU A 242 -5.57 -33.50 -10.53
C LEU A 242 -6.12 -34.58 -9.59
N ARG A 243 -7.44 -34.86 -9.61
CA ARG A 243 -8.07 -35.78 -8.65
C ARG A 243 -7.68 -37.24 -8.83
N GLU A 244 -7.42 -37.67 -10.05
CA GLU A 244 -6.91 -39.03 -10.30
C GLU A 244 -5.58 -39.28 -9.55
N LYS A 245 -4.72 -38.28 -9.55
CA LYS A 245 -3.39 -38.38 -8.91
C LYS A 245 -3.41 -38.18 -7.40
N TYR A 246 -4.28 -37.28 -6.90
CA TYR A 246 -4.20 -36.81 -5.51
C TYR A 246 -5.48 -37.04 -4.68
N GLY A 247 -6.51 -37.65 -5.26
CA GLY A 247 -7.82 -37.79 -4.63
C GLY A 247 -8.64 -36.48 -4.67
N SER A 248 -9.84 -36.51 -4.10
CA SER A 248 -10.74 -35.34 -4.08
C SER A 248 -10.30 -34.25 -3.10
N VAL A 249 -9.63 -34.63 -2.01
CA VAL A 249 -9.13 -33.72 -0.97
C VAL A 249 -7.70 -34.11 -0.62
N TYR A 250 -6.81 -33.13 -0.63
CA TYR A 250 -5.43 -33.28 -0.18
C TYR A 250 -5.21 -32.54 1.15
N VAL A 251 -4.50 -33.17 2.10
CA VAL A 251 -4.35 -32.63 3.46
C VAL A 251 -2.90 -32.23 3.75
N LEU A 252 -2.67 -30.92 3.90
CA LEU A 252 -1.41 -30.37 4.38
C LEU A 252 -1.44 -30.36 5.91
N LYS A 253 -0.62 -31.19 6.56
CA LYS A 253 -0.69 -31.45 8.00
C LYS A 253 0.23 -30.54 8.83
N ASN A 254 -0.12 -30.35 10.11
CA ASN A 254 0.72 -29.71 11.13
C ASN A 254 1.11 -28.26 10.83
N ILE A 255 0.19 -27.46 10.29
CA ILE A 255 0.41 -26.04 9.99
C ILE A 255 0.33 -25.23 11.27
N TYR A 256 1.34 -24.41 11.55
CA TYR A 256 1.37 -23.50 12.68
C TYR A 256 1.53 -22.05 12.21
N PHE A 257 0.64 -21.15 12.65
CA PHE A 257 0.73 -19.73 12.36
C PHE A 257 1.36 -19.00 13.55
N PRO A 258 2.57 -18.41 13.43
CA PRO A 258 3.25 -17.73 14.54
C PRO A 258 2.51 -16.48 15.04
N ARG A 259 1.59 -15.95 14.22
CA ARG A 259 0.75 -14.79 14.54
C ARG A 259 -0.69 -15.11 14.18
N GLY A 260 -1.63 -14.66 15.01
CA GLY A 260 -3.06 -14.88 14.80
C GLY A 260 -3.51 -16.34 15.04
N ASN A 261 -2.67 -17.15 15.68
CA ASN A 261 -2.94 -18.55 15.97
C ASN A 261 -4.25 -18.73 16.73
N ASP A 262 -4.44 -17.98 17.84
CA ASP A 262 -5.65 -18.03 18.65
C ASP A 262 -6.88 -17.50 17.90
N ILE A 263 -6.70 -16.50 17.04
CA ILE A 263 -7.80 -15.92 16.23
C ILE A 263 -8.29 -16.95 15.22
N LEU A 264 -7.38 -17.65 14.55
CA LEU A 264 -7.71 -18.72 13.62
C LEU A 264 -8.40 -19.88 14.33
N LYS A 265 -7.93 -20.25 15.54
CA LYS A 265 -8.55 -21.29 16.37
C LYS A 265 -9.97 -20.87 16.79
N GLN A 266 -10.14 -19.67 17.29
CA GLN A 266 -11.47 -19.15 17.66
C GLN A 266 -12.43 -19.14 16.46
N ASN A 267 -11.98 -18.68 15.30
CA ASN A 267 -12.82 -18.69 14.09
C ASN A 267 -13.19 -20.12 13.67
N HIS A 268 -12.25 -21.06 13.77
CA HIS A 268 -12.52 -22.49 13.55
C HIS A 268 -13.62 -22.98 14.48
N ASP A 269 -13.50 -22.75 15.80
CA ASP A 269 -14.45 -23.25 16.79
C ASP A 269 -15.85 -22.64 16.60
N ASN A 270 -15.90 -21.33 16.30
CA ASN A 270 -17.15 -20.64 15.96
C ASN A 270 -17.83 -21.26 14.75
N ASN A 271 -17.07 -21.57 13.69
CA ASN A 271 -17.61 -22.25 12.50
C ASN A 271 -18.13 -23.65 12.83
N VAL A 272 -17.38 -24.43 13.60
CA VAL A 272 -17.81 -25.80 14.02
C VAL A 272 -19.14 -25.72 14.79
N ALA A 273 -19.26 -24.80 15.74
CA ALA A 273 -20.49 -24.61 16.52
C ALA A 273 -21.66 -24.21 15.61
N TYR A 274 -21.49 -23.21 14.76
CA TYR A 274 -22.52 -22.77 13.83
C TYR A 274 -23.04 -23.89 12.91
N PHE A 275 -22.12 -24.62 12.27
CA PHE A 275 -22.52 -25.67 11.33
C PHE A 275 -23.11 -26.90 12.02
N LYS A 276 -22.75 -27.18 13.29
CA LYS A 276 -23.41 -28.19 14.12
C LYS A 276 -24.89 -27.81 14.33
N ASP A 277 -25.14 -26.59 14.75
CA ASP A 277 -26.50 -26.12 15.04
C ASP A 277 -27.34 -25.97 13.76
N LEU A 278 -26.70 -25.53 12.64
CA LEU A 278 -27.34 -25.49 11.34
C LEU A 278 -27.75 -26.89 10.85
N ASN A 279 -26.91 -27.90 11.05
CA ASN A 279 -27.24 -29.29 10.70
C ASN A 279 -28.37 -29.82 11.57
N ASN A 280 -28.38 -29.55 12.86
CA ASN A 280 -29.45 -29.91 13.78
C ASN A 280 -30.76 -29.28 13.33
N TYR A 281 -30.75 -27.98 13.01
CA TYR A 281 -31.91 -27.28 12.45
C TYR A 281 -32.42 -27.94 11.16
N ASN A 282 -31.53 -28.23 10.21
CA ASN A 282 -31.89 -28.82 8.94
C ASN A 282 -32.47 -30.25 9.11
N ASN A 283 -31.94 -31.05 10.03
CA ASN A 283 -32.44 -32.39 10.33
C ASN A 283 -33.80 -32.33 10.99
N LEU A 284 -34.02 -31.44 11.96
CA LEU A 284 -35.34 -31.23 12.59
C LEU A 284 -36.38 -30.74 11.57
N LYS A 285 -35.98 -29.79 10.72
CA LYS A 285 -36.83 -29.28 9.64
C LYS A 285 -37.28 -30.41 8.70
N LYS A 286 -36.36 -31.24 8.22
CA LYS A 286 -36.63 -32.39 7.38
C LYS A 286 -37.56 -33.43 8.06
N LYS A 287 -37.38 -33.62 9.38
CA LYS A 287 -38.24 -34.55 10.16
C LYS A 287 -39.66 -34.00 10.25
N LEU A 288 -39.86 -32.73 10.57
CA LEU A 288 -41.16 -32.06 10.65
C LEU A 288 -41.86 -32.03 9.28
N GLU A 289 -41.14 -31.78 8.20
CA GLU A 289 -41.66 -31.81 6.82
C GLU A 289 -42.17 -33.23 6.45
N LYS A 290 -41.46 -34.29 6.85
CA LYS A 290 -41.91 -35.69 6.62
C LYS A 290 -43.14 -36.05 7.45
N GLU A 291 -43.29 -35.46 8.63
CA GLU A 291 -44.45 -35.71 9.52
C GLU A 291 -45.65 -34.78 9.20
N ASN A 292 -45.60 -33.98 8.11
CA ASN A 292 -46.61 -32.96 7.74
C ASN A 292 -46.97 -32.01 8.90
N LYS A 293 -46.04 -31.78 9.85
CA LYS A 293 -46.26 -30.87 10.97
C LYS A 293 -45.90 -29.44 10.59
N VAL A 294 -46.71 -28.49 11.07
CA VAL A 294 -46.44 -27.05 10.87
C VAL A 294 -45.16 -26.66 11.57
N ILE A 295 -44.23 -26.04 10.83
CA ILE A 295 -42.91 -25.58 11.34
C ILE A 295 -43.09 -24.22 12.05
N THR A 296 -43.76 -24.19 13.21
CA THR A 296 -43.88 -22.99 14.04
C THR A 296 -42.80 -23.00 15.11
N GLY A 297 -42.08 -21.89 15.25
CA GLY A 297 -41.09 -21.69 16.34
C GLY A 297 -39.66 -22.18 16.06
N LEU A 298 -39.38 -22.88 14.96
CA LEU A 298 -38.05 -23.34 14.64
C LEU A 298 -37.24 -22.21 13.96
N GLN A 299 -36.32 -21.58 14.67
CA GLN A 299 -35.50 -20.51 14.12
C GLN A 299 -34.19 -21.04 13.54
N LYS A 300 -33.89 -20.62 12.30
CA LYS A 300 -32.61 -20.94 11.65
C LYS A 300 -31.47 -20.19 12.37
N PRO A 301 -30.37 -20.86 12.74
CA PRO A 301 -29.21 -20.21 13.33
C PRO A 301 -28.70 -19.07 12.44
N ASN A 302 -28.44 -17.88 13.04
CA ASN A 302 -27.86 -16.76 12.34
C ASN A 302 -26.33 -16.81 12.49
N ILE A 303 -25.60 -16.85 11.39
CA ILE A 303 -24.14 -16.95 11.36
C ILE A 303 -23.45 -15.77 12.05
N ASP A 304 -24.10 -14.61 12.14
CA ASP A 304 -23.54 -13.41 12.80
C ASP A 304 -23.45 -13.57 14.32
N ASP A 305 -24.35 -14.35 14.92
CA ASP A 305 -24.36 -14.61 16.35
C ASP A 305 -23.19 -15.50 16.81
N TYR A 306 -22.64 -16.28 15.88
CA TYR A 306 -21.46 -17.13 16.12
C TYR A 306 -20.14 -16.43 15.81
N TYR A 307 -20.16 -15.17 15.34
CA TYR A 307 -18.95 -14.42 14.98
C TYR A 307 -18.03 -15.15 13.99
N CYS A 308 -18.61 -15.96 13.09
CA CYS A 308 -17.87 -16.61 12.02
C CYS A 308 -17.34 -15.60 11.01
N ASP A 309 -16.11 -15.79 10.58
CA ASP A 309 -15.48 -14.95 9.57
C ASP A 309 -15.04 -15.78 8.36
N THR A 310 -15.03 -15.16 7.18
CA THR A 310 -14.45 -15.74 5.98
C THR A 310 -12.95 -15.85 6.11
N VAL A 311 -12.35 -16.93 5.59
CA VAL A 311 -10.91 -17.09 5.48
C VAL A 311 -10.54 -17.30 4.02
N SER A 312 -9.72 -16.41 3.47
CA SER A 312 -9.17 -16.57 2.12
C SER A 312 -7.74 -17.06 2.21
N PHE A 313 -7.35 -18.00 1.36
CA PHE A 313 -6.02 -18.56 1.37
C PHE A 313 -5.26 -18.24 0.09
N LEU A 314 -3.96 -17.98 0.26
CA LEU A 314 -2.98 -17.91 -0.82
C LEU A 314 -1.79 -18.79 -0.43
N ILE A 315 -1.53 -19.82 -1.22
CA ILE A 315 -0.29 -20.61 -1.15
C ILE A 315 0.66 -20.04 -2.19
N LYS A 316 1.87 -19.67 -1.77
CA LYS A 316 2.85 -18.99 -2.61
C LYS A 316 4.23 -19.59 -2.50
N LYS A 317 4.84 -19.87 -3.63
CA LYS A 317 6.27 -20.26 -3.71
C LYS A 317 7.14 -19.00 -3.71
N HIS A 318 8.06 -18.92 -2.75
CA HIS A 318 9.02 -17.83 -2.66
C HIS A 318 10.27 -18.12 -3.50
N TYR A 319 11.05 -17.05 -3.80
CA TYR A 319 12.28 -17.15 -4.61
C TYR A 319 13.35 -18.12 -4.01
N ASN A 320 13.29 -18.38 -2.71
CA ASN A 320 14.15 -19.33 -1.99
C ASN A 320 13.56 -20.76 -1.93
N GLY A 321 12.55 -21.07 -2.74
CA GLY A 321 11.89 -22.38 -2.80
C GLY A 321 10.90 -22.66 -1.66
N LYS A 322 10.84 -21.85 -0.61
CA LYS A 322 9.91 -22.06 0.51
C LYS A 322 8.47 -21.80 0.10
N ILE A 323 7.58 -22.66 0.56
CA ILE A 323 6.14 -22.48 0.39
C ILE A 323 5.60 -21.64 1.55
N GLY A 324 4.95 -20.53 1.24
CA GLY A 324 4.24 -19.70 2.21
C GLY A 324 2.74 -19.97 2.15
N ILE A 325 2.11 -20.21 3.28
CA ILE A 325 0.64 -20.28 3.42
C ILE A 325 0.17 -19.00 4.08
N HIS A 326 -0.72 -18.28 3.41
CA HIS A 326 -1.25 -17.00 3.85
C HIS A 326 -2.75 -17.15 4.07
N ALA A 327 -3.21 -16.98 5.31
CA ALA A 327 -4.62 -16.95 5.69
C ALA A 327 -5.07 -15.50 5.91
N SER A 328 -6.01 -15.02 5.11
CA SER A 328 -6.53 -13.65 5.17
C SER A 328 -7.96 -13.65 5.70
N MET A 329 -8.20 -12.88 6.76
CA MET A 329 -9.51 -12.74 7.40
C MET A 329 -9.94 -11.27 7.45
N PRO A 330 -11.24 -10.96 7.49
CA PRO A 330 -11.72 -9.63 7.79
C PRO A 330 -11.17 -9.17 9.15
N ARG A 331 -10.75 -7.92 9.21
CA ARG A 331 -10.22 -7.36 10.44
C ARG A 331 -11.37 -6.90 11.35
N LYS A 332 -11.41 -7.41 12.56
CA LYS A 332 -12.27 -6.84 13.61
C LYS A 332 -11.66 -5.50 14.04
N ILE A 333 -12.36 -4.40 13.71
CA ILE A 333 -11.96 -3.06 14.12
C ILE A 333 -12.38 -2.90 15.57
N LYS A 334 -11.42 -2.57 16.45
CA LYS A 334 -11.75 -2.27 17.84
C LYS A 334 -12.59 -1.00 17.91
N GLN A 335 -13.48 -0.95 18.90
CA GLN A 335 -14.21 0.28 19.21
C GLN A 335 -13.23 1.44 19.40
N VAL A 336 -13.57 2.60 18.86
CA VAL A 336 -12.76 3.81 19.02
C VAL A 336 -12.77 4.23 20.49
N ILE A 337 -11.57 4.40 21.05
CA ILE A 337 -11.38 4.76 22.47
C ILE A 337 -10.70 6.12 22.63
N THR A 338 -10.32 6.78 21.52
CA THR A 338 -9.63 8.08 21.54
C THR A 338 -10.59 9.20 21.17
N GLU A 339 -10.35 10.37 21.74
CA GLU A 339 -11.12 11.59 21.51
C GLU A 339 -10.18 12.77 21.25
N ASP A 340 -10.65 13.79 20.58
CA ASP A 340 -9.86 15.00 20.28
C ASP A 340 -10.04 16.11 21.32
N ARG A 341 -11.10 16.05 22.15
CA ARG A 341 -11.34 17.03 23.23
C ARG A 341 -10.18 17.14 24.23
N LYS A 342 -9.41 16.06 24.43
CA LYS A 342 -8.22 16.01 25.31
C LYS A 342 -6.93 16.51 24.65
N GLY A 343 -6.99 16.83 23.38
CA GLY A 343 -5.83 17.14 22.58
C GLY A 343 -5.49 16.04 21.58
N VAL A 344 -4.40 16.24 20.83
CA VAL A 344 -3.93 15.28 19.82
C VAL A 344 -2.42 15.10 19.91
N ILE A 345 -1.92 14.06 19.22
CA ILE A 345 -0.51 13.74 19.11
C ILE A 345 -0.10 13.86 17.65
N GLY A 346 0.73 14.84 17.33
CA GLY A 346 1.32 15.02 16.00
C GLY A 346 2.55 14.14 15.79
N ILE A 347 2.74 13.66 14.58
CA ILE A 347 3.86 12.79 14.19
C ILE A 347 4.51 13.34 12.94
N ASP A 348 5.82 13.57 13.03
CA ASP A 348 6.72 13.86 11.91
C ASP A 348 7.55 12.62 11.60
N ILE A 349 7.51 12.14 10.33
CA ILE A 349 8.14 10.90 9.89
C ILE A 349 9.34 11.24 9.02
N ASN A 350 10.53 10.84 9.47
CA ASN A 350 11.78 11.03 8.76
C ASN A 350 12.46 9.69 8.42
N TYR A 351 13.56 9.77 7.67
CA TYR A 351 14.31 8.59 7.26
C TYR A 351 14.91 7.82 8.45
N ASP A 352 15.44 8.53 9.42
CA ASP A 352 16.20 8.00 10.56
C ASP A 352 15.48 8.14 11.91
N ASN A 353 14.29 8.76 11.91
CA ASN A 353 13.53 8.94 13.13
C ASN A 353 12.03 9.13 12.86
N ILE A 354 11.24 8.91 13.91
CA ILE A 354 9.86 9.38 14.02
C ILE A 354 9.78 10.27 15.25
N SER A 355 9.34 11.50 15.08
CA SER A 355 9.16 12.44 16.17
C SER A 355 7.69 12.61 16.53
N LEU A 356 7.42 12.71 17.82
CA LEU A 356 6.09 12.83 18.39
C LEU A 356 6.03 14.12 19.21
N SER A 357 4.91 14.85 19.10
CA SER A 357 4.56 15.96 20.00
C SER A 357 3.09 15.89 20.39
N GLU A 358 2.84 15.84 21.69
CA GLU A 358 1.52 15.83 22.29
C GLU A 358 1.11 17.26 22.65
N ILE A 359 -0.13 17.64 22.30
CA ILE A 359 -0.72 18.92 22.67
C ILE A 359 -2.06 18.72 23.39
N ASN A 360 -2.48 19.76 24.13
CA ASN A 360 -3.86 19.87 24.58
C ASN A 360 -4.75 20.49 23.49
N HIS A 361 -6.06 20.60 23.72
CA HIS A 361 -7.03 21.17 22.79
C HIS A 361 -6.78 22.66 22.46
N LEU A 362 -6.09 23.39 23.34
CA LEU A 362 -5.69 24.79 23.15
C LEU A 362 -4.38 24.93 22.37
N GLY A 363 -3.76 23.82 21.97
CA GLY A 363 -2.50 23.83 21.21
C GLY A 363 -1.24 23.99 22.05
N LYS A 364 -1.29 23.89 23.40
CA LYS A 364 -0.12 23.92 24.29
C LYS A 364 0.63 22.58 24.22
N LEU A 365 1.96 22.63 24.08
CA LEU A 365 2.82 21.44 24.12
C LEU A 365 2.82 20.82 25.52
N LEU A 366 2.54 19.52 25.59
CA LEU A 366 2.51 18.74 26.84
C LEU A 366 3.72 17.79 26.92
N HIS A 367 4.04 17.12 25.84
CA HIS A 367 5.15 16.15 25.78
C HIS A 367 5.70 16.04 24.38
N SER A 368 6.99 15.69 24.27
CA SER A 368 7.63 15.47 22.98
C SER A 368 8.72 14.41 23.09
N LYS A 369 8.81 13.52 22.09
CA LYS A 369 9.78 12.41 22.06
C LYS A 369 10.25 12.11 20.64
N VAL A 370 11.52 11.70 20.50
CA VAL A 370 12.11 11.26 19.24
C VAL A 370 12.43 9.76 19.32
N TYR A 371 11.97 9.01 18.35
CA TYR A 371 12.32 7.59 18.14
C TYR A 371 13.36 7.50 17.03
N LYS A 372 14.64 7.45 17.42
CA LYS A 372 15.77 7.37 16.47
C LYS A 372 15.94 5.94 15.95
N PHE A 373 16.31 5.83 14.67
CA PHE A 373 16.65 4.58 14.01
C PHE A 373 18.13 4.60 13.63
N ASN A 374 18.96 3.84 14.35
CA ASN A 374 20.38 3.71 14.01
C ASN A 374 20.53 2.67 12.89
N PHE A 375 20.47 3.13 11.64
CA PHE A 375 20.74 2.30 10.48
C PHE A 375 22.24 2.38 10.15
N GLY A 376 23.06 1.51 10.77
CA GLY A 376 24.45 1.31 10.36
C GLY A 376 24.53 0.80 8.91
N SER A 377 25.69 0.92 8.28
CA SER A 377 25.91 0.55 6.87
C SER A 377 25.55 -0.89 6.52
N ASN A 378 25.54 -1.81 7.48
CA ASN A 378 25.34 -3.24 7.31
C ASN A 378 23.95 -3.78 7.73
N ASN A 379 22.99 -2.92 8.03
CA ASN A 379 21.69 -3.39 8.53
C ASN A 379 20.82 -3.98 7.42
N LYS A 380 20.49 -5.26 7.56
CA LYS A 380 19.52 -5.96 6.70
C LYS A 380 18.15 -5.28 6.76
N SER A 381 17.42 -5.27 5.65
CA SER A 381 16.10 -4.61 5.52
C SER A 381 15.09 -5.06 6.60
N GLY A 382 15.14 -6.32 7.04
CA GLY A 382 14.28 -6.86 8.09
C GLY A 382 14.52 -6.23 9.47
N TYR A 383 15.76 -5.90 9.82
CA TYR A 383 16.09 -5.22 11.07
C TYR A 383 15.51 -3.80 11.11
N ARG A 384 15.67 -3.06 10.00
CA ARG A 384 15.07 -1.72 9.86
C ARG A 384 13.55 -1.75 10.03
N GLU A 385 12.89 -2.71 9.41
CA GLU A 385 11.45 -2.90 9.55
C GLU A 385 11.03 -3.21 10.99
N GLN A 386 11.82 -4.00 11.69
CA GLN A 386 11.57 -4.34 13.11
C GLN A 386 11.67 -3.11 14.01
N MET A 387 12.70 -2.28 13.85
CA MET A 387 12.89 -1.05 14.61
C MET A 387 11.74 -0.05 14.38
N ILE A 388 11.37 0.17 13.12
CA ILE A 388 10.24 1.04 12.75
C ILE A 388 8.93 0.50 13.35
N ASN A 389 8.68 -0.81 13.27
CA ASN A 389 7.48 -1.42 13.82
C ASN A 389 7.41 -1.30 15.35
N LYS A 390 8.54 -1.42 16.05
CA LYS A 390 8.63 -1.22 17.49
C LYS A 390 8.24 0.22 17.85
N ALA A 391 8.83 1.21 17.20
CA ALA A 391 8.51 2.62 17.43
C ALA A 391 7.02 2.93 17.15
N ILE A 392 6.47 2.44 16.03
CA ILE A 392 5.04 2.62 15.70
C ILE A 392 4.16 2.02 16.79
N LYS A 393 4.50 0.82 17.28
CA LYS A 393 3.73 0.16 18.34
C LYS A 393 3.75 1.00 19.63
N GLU A 394 4.91 1.51 20.04
CA GLU A 394 5.05 2.36 21.23
C GLU A 394 4.24 3.67 21.09
N ILE A 395 4.32 4.34 19.93
CA ILE A 395 3.57 5.57 19.63
C ILE A 395 2.06 5.33 19.71
N VAL A 396 1.57 4.24 19.10
CA VAL A 396 0.13 3.93 19.11
C VAL A 396 -0.36 3.53 20.52
N LEU A 397 0.46 2.80 21.28
CA LEU A 397 0.13 2.47 22.67
C LEU A 397 0.12 3.72 23.55
N TYR A 398 1.05 4.65 23.35
CA TYR A 398 1.06 5.94 24.03
C TYR A 398 -0.22 6.74 23.71
N ALA A 399 -0.60 6.84 22.43
CA ALA A 399 -1.84 7.51 22.03
C ALA A 399 -3.10 6.85 22.62
N LYS A 400 -3.09 5.52 22.73
CA LYS A 400 -4.15 4.75 23.40
C LYS A 400 -4.25 5.09 24.88
N GLU A 401 -3.12 5.09 25.59
CA GLU A 401 -3.03 5.43 27.02
C GLU A 401 -3.55 6.85 27.27
N LYS A 402 -3.12 7.82 26.48
CA LYS A 402 -3.57 9.22 26.59
C LYS A 402 -4.98 9.45 26.04
N LYS A 403 -5.59 8.44 25.40
CA LYS A 403 -6.90 8.51 24.74
C LYS A 403 -6.99 9.63 23.69
N LYS A 404 -5.88 9.94 22.97
CA LYS A 404 -5.77 11.03 22.00
C LYS A 404 -5.65 10.51 20.58
N HIS A 405 -6.16 11.28 19.62
CA HIS A 405 -5.98 10.99 18.19
C HIS A 405 -4.52 11.17 17.77
N LEU A 406 -4.07 10.35 16.81
CA LEU A 406 -2.80 10.54 16.12
C LEU A 406 -3.01 11.38 14.84
N VAL A 407 -2.15 12.35 14.62
CA VAL A 407 -2.18 13.23 13.47
C VAL A 407 -0.87 13.11 12.69
N ILE A 408 -0.96 12.84 11.39
CA ILE A 408 0.16 12.59 10.50
C ILE A 408 0.09 13.57 9.33
N GLU A 409 1.22 13.94 8.75
CA GLU A 409 1.23 14.72 7.51
C GLU A 409 0.64 13.94 6.33
N ASN A 410 -0.10 14.63 5.46
CA ASN A 410 -0.52 14.10 4.18
C ASN A 410 0.48 14.50 3.08
N LEU A 411 1.62 13.82 3.03
CA LEU A 411 2.63 14.02 2.00
C LEU A 411 2.19 13.34 0.70
N ASP A 412 1.88 14.12 -0.32
CA ASP A 412 1.72 13.63 -1.69
C ASP A 412 3.11 13.53 -2.34
N PHE A 413 3.80 12.42 -2.06
CA PHE A 413 5.15 12.19 -2.59
C PHE A 413 5.22 12.14 -4.10
N PHE A 414 4.14 11.79 -4.76
CA PHE A 414 4.13 11.73 -6.22
C PHE A 414 4.37 13.11 -6.82
N LYS A 415 3.64 14.12 -6.36
CA LYS A 415 3.81 15.51 -6.82
C LYS A 415 5.15 16.11 -6.40
N THR A 416 5.61 15.81 -5.18
CA THR A 416 6.89 16.29 -4.65
C THR A 416 8.06 15.65 -5.37
N LYS A 417 8.02 14.33 -5.60
CA LYS A 417 9.04 13.57 -6.32
C LYS A 417 9.24 14.09 -7.75
N MET A 418 8.16 14.45 -8.42
CA MET A 418 8.22 14.97 -9.78
C MET A 418 8.79 16.38 -9.88
N LYS A 419 8.52 17.24 -8.89
CA LYS A 419 9.08 18.61 -8.85
C LYS A 419 10.58 18.65 -8.53
N GLN A 420 11.10 17.62 -7.86
CA GLN A 420 12.44 17.62 -7.27
C GLN A 420 13.49 16.81 -8.06
N LEU A 421 13.11 16.07 -9.08
CA LEU A 421 14.00 15.19 -9.86
C LEU A 421 15.22 15.89 -10.49
N LYS A 422 15.24 17.22 -10.59
CA LYS A 422 16.32 17.99 -11.25
C LYS A 422 17.41 18.56 -10.34
N LYS A 423 17.29 18.56 -9.01
CA LYS A 423 18.21 19.36 -8.15
C LYS A 423 18.66 18.76 -6.83
N ILE A 424 18.44 17.48 -6.52
CA ILE A 424 18.60 16.98 -5.16
C ILE A 424 19.66 15.91 -5.02
N ASP A 425 20.41 16.05 -3.92
CA ASP A 425 21.40 15.14 -3.39
C ASP A 425 20.99 13.66 -3.50
N LYS A 426 21.91 12.82 -3.96
CA LYS A 426 21.76 11.36 -4.06
C LYS A 426 21.25 10.71 -2.76
N LYS A 427 21.56 11.31 -1.61
CA LYS A 427 21.14 10.87 -0.26
C LYS A 427 19.63 11.10 -0.05
N TYR A 428 19.10 12.25 -0.45
CA TYR A 428 17.69 12.59 -0.37
C TYR A 428 16.85 11.77 -1.38
N ASN A 429 17.38 11.53 -2.56
CA ASN A 429 16.74 10.66 -3.54
C ASN A 429 16.66 9.20 -3.06
N ARG A 430 17.69 8.68 -2.37
CA ARG A 430 17.63 7.37 -1.70
C ARG A 430 16.55 7.35 -0.61
N MET A 431 16.38 8.43 0.13
CA MET A 431 15.35 8.59 1.16
C MET A 431 13.94 8.54 0.55
N LEU A 432 13.69 9.25 -0.55
CA LEU A 432 12.41 9.25 -1.27
C LEU A 432 12.11 7.90 -1.96
N HIS A 433 13.16 7.23 -2.47
CA HIS A 433 13.04 5.92 -3.10
C HIS A 433 12.99 4.75 -2.12
N SER A 434 13.45 4.93 -0.88
CA SER A 434 13.57 3.85 0.10
C SER A 434 12.23 3.45 0.73
N LEU A 435 11.09 3.84 0.17
CA LEU A 435 9.80 3.23 0.50
C LEU A 435 9.23 3.48 1.88
N ALA A 436 9.98 4.10 2.76
CA ALA A 436 9.61 4.02 4.15
C ALA A 436 8.30 4.74 4.44
N TYR A 437 8.09 5.93 3.87
CA TYR A 437 6.99 6.79 4.32
C TYR A 437 5.58 6.21 4.08
N ALA A 438 5.27 5.80 2.85
CA ALA A 438 3.94 5.25 2.55
C ALA A 438 3.67 3.97 3.35
N LYS A 439 4.71 3.11 3.51
CA LYS A 439 4.62 1.90 4.35
C LYS A 439 4.49 2.25 5.83
N ILE A 440 5.22 3.23 6.33
CA ILE A 440 5.15 3.67 7.73
C ILE A 440 3.76 4.25 8.01
N LYS A 441 3.26 5.15 7.16
CA LYS A 441 1.91 5.72 7.27
C LYS A 441 0.83 4.64 7.30
N GLU A 442 0.91 3.67 6.40
CA GLU A 442 -0.04 2.56 6.36
C GLU A 442 0.09 1.66 7.61
N ARG A 443 1.30 1.40 8.10
CA ARG A 443 1.51 0.65 9.34
C ARG A 443 0.97 1.38 10.57
N ILE A 444 1.15 2.70 10.66
CA ILE A 444 0.54 3.52 11.73
C ILE A 444 -0.97 3.39 11.66
N ARG A 445 -1.58 3.60 10.48
CA ARG A 445 -3.03 3.47 10.28
C ARG A 445 -3.54 2.10 10.73
N ILE A 446 -2.85 1.04 10.33
CA ILE A 446 -3.19 -0.34 10.71
C ILE A 446 -3.10 -0.56 12.22
N ASN A 447 -2.00 -0.13 12.86
CA ASN A 447 -1.85 -0.29 14.31
C ASN A 447 -2.87 0.54 15.08
N CYS A 448 -3.21 1.73 14.61
CA CYS A 448 -4.26 2.56 15.19
C CYS A 448 -5.62 1.84 15.17
N LEU A 449 -6.02 1.27 14.03
CA LEU A 449 -7.25 0.49 13.91
C LEU A 449 -7.28 -0.72 14.86
N LEU A 450 -6.14 -1.42 14.99
CA LEU A 450 -6.02 -2.56 15.91
C LEU A 450 -6.14 -2.19 17.39
N GLN A 451 -5.81 -0.95 17.74
CA GLN A 451 -5.83 -0.47 19.12
C GLN A 451 -7.02 0.44 19.44
N GLY A 452 -7.91 0.70 18.48
CA GLY A 452 -9.04 1.63 18.66
C GLY A 452 -8.62 3.10 18.73
N VAL A 453 -7.45 3.44 18.16
CA VAL A 453 -6.92 4.80 18.07
C VAL A 453 -7.33 5.40 16.72
N VAL A 454 -7.82 6.63 16.71
CA VAL A 454 -8.11 7.35 15.47
C VAL A 454 -6.83 7.96 14.91
N SER A 455 -6.55 7.74 13.62
CA SER A 455 -5.50 8.45 12.88
C SER A 455 -6.10 9.44 11.89
N LYS A 456 -5.62 10.67 11.89
CA LYS A 456 -6.02 11.75 10.99
C LYS A 456 -4.82 12.25 10.19
N THR A 457 -5.10 12.93 9.08
CA THR A 457 -4.04 13.53 8.25
C THR A 457 -4.29 15.01 8.05
N VAL A 458 -3.22 15.81 8.06
CA VAL A 458 -3.22 17.24 7.82
C VAL A 458 -2.25 17.60 6.69
N ASP A 459 -2.40 18.81 6.13
CA ASP A 459 -1.49 19.31 5.10
C ASP A 459 -0.06 19.44 5.64
N ALA A 460 0.92 19.02 4.83
CA ALA A 460 2.35 19.02 5.18
C ALA A 460 3.08 20.33 4.85
N ALA A 461 2.44 21.27 4.15
CA ALA A 461 3.14 22.46 3.66
C ALA A 461 3.76 23.28 4.79
N TYR A 462 5.05 23.52 4.73
CA TYR A 462 5.83 24.38 5.65
C TYR A 462 5.92 23.96 7.12
N THR A 463 5.44 22.76 7.53
CA THR A 463 5.46 22.31 8.93
C THR A 463 6.86 22.33 9.54
N SER A 464 7.87 21.81 8.83
CA SER A 464 9.27 21.80 9.28
C SER A 464 9.87 23.20 9.36
N MET A 465 9.50 24.11 8.44
CA MET A 465 9.97 25.49 8.48
C MET A 465 9.40 26.22 9.70
N LEU A 466 8.08 26.18 9.87
CA LEU A 466 7.39 26.82 10.99
C LEU A 466 7.84 26.25 12.33
N GLY A 467 7.98 24.93 12.41
CA GLY A 467 8.54 24.26 13.59
C GLY A 467 9.92 24.79 13.95
N LYS A 468 10.84 24.82 12.96
CA LYS A 468 12.21 25.28 13.16
C LYS A 468 12.27 26.72 13.62
N THR A 469 11.50 27.61 13.01
CA THR A 469 11.61 29.07 13.22
C THR A 469 10.87 29.59 14.44
N LEU A 470 9.77 28.93 14.85
CA LEU A 470 8.94 29.40 15.95
C LEU A 470 9.12 28.64 17.26
N TYR A 471 9.44 27.34 17.18
CA TYR A 471 9.26 26.47 18.36
C TYR A 471 10.51 25.76 18.87
N THR A 472 11.58 25.63 18.06
CA THR A 472 12.80 24.95 18.52
C THR A 472 13.43 25.66 19.71
N LYS A 473 13.62 26.98 19.65
CA LYS A 473 14.19 27.79 20.75
C LYS A 473 13.18 27.94 21.89
N LYS A 474 11.92 28.23 21.55
CA LYS A 474 10.85 28.47 22.53
C LYS A 474 10.64 27.31 23.51
N TYR A 475 10.76 26.06 23.02
CA TYR A 475 10.52 24.85 23.84
C TYR A 475 11.78 24.00 24.06
N GLY A 476 12.94 24.37 23.54
CA GLY A 476 14.17 23.59 23.63
C GLY A 476 14.08 22.21 22.96
N ILE A 477 13.30 22.09 21.86
CA ILE A 477 13.04 20.82 21.17
C ILE A 477 13.71 20.78 19.79
N SER A 478 13.94 19.57 19.29
CA SER A 478 14.53 19.38 17.95
C SER A 478 13.59 19.88 16.85
N VAL A 479 14.16 20.14 15.65
CA VAL A 479 13.38 20.57 14.46
C VAL A 479 12.26 19.56 14.12
N HIS A 480 12.51 18.27 14.29
CA HIS A 480 11.53 17.23 14.00
C HIS A 480 10.40 17.16 15.05
N GLN A 481 10.73 17.39 16.31
CA GLN A 481 9.70 17.53 17.35
C GLN A 481 8.85 18.79 17.16
N ALA A 482 9.50 19.89 16.77
CA ALA A 482 8.80 21.13 16.45
C ALA A 482 7.90 21.00 15.21
N ALA A 483 8.32 20.24 14.19
CA ALA A 483 7.46 19.90 13.05
C ALA A 483 6.25 19.07 13.48
N ALA A 484 6.46 18.04 14.32
CA ALA A 484 5.38 17.23 14.88
C ALA A 484 4.39 18.08 15.71
N TYR A 485 4.90 19.09 16.42
CA TYR A 485 4.08 20.06 17.15
C TYR A 485 3.20 20.91 16.22
N VAL A 486 3.73 21.44 15.13
CA VAL A 486 2.97 22.18 14.11
C VAL A 486 1.92 21.27 13.46
N ILE A 487 2.25 20.00 13.18
CA ILE A 487 1.31 19.02 12.65
C ILE A 487 0.12 18.84 13.59
N ALA A 488 0.38 18.71 14.90
CA ALA A 488 -0.66 18.58 15.89
C ALA A 488 -1.56 19.83 15.96
N ARG A 489 -0.98 21.03 15.96
CA ARG A 489 -1.72 22.31 15.98
C ARG A 489 -2.62 22.48 14.76
N ARG A 490 -2.16 22.07 13.57
CA ARG A 490 -2.97 22.11 12.33
C ARG A 490 -4.26 21.29 12.39
N TYR A 491 -4.30 20.26 13.20
CA TYR A 491 -5.52 19.48 13.40
C TYR A 491 -6.67 20.39 13.90
N TYR A 492 -6.37 21.30 14.81
CA TYR A 492 -7.31 22.29 15.35
C TYR A 492 -7.40 23.56 14.49
N LYS A 493 -6.74 23.59 13.31
CA LYS A 493 -6.68 24.75 12.43
C LYS A 493 -6.06 25.99 13.11
N LEU A 494 -5.19 25.77 14.10
CA LEU A 494 -4.42 26.82 14.73
C LEU A 494 -3.37 27.32 13.75
N GLU A 495 -3.37 28.63 13.51
CA GLU A 495 -2.42 29.28 12.62
C GLU A 495 -1.19 29.74 13.36
N GLU A 496 -0.07 29.87 12.65
CA GLU A 496 1.22 30.23 13.20
C GLU A 496 1.56 31.66 12.79
N TYR A 497 1.89 32.50 13.77
CA TYR A 497 2.21 33.91 13.56
C TYR A 497 3.58 34.27 14.09
N TYR A 498 4.23 35.23 13.45
CA TYR A 498 5.44 35.90 13.93
C TYR A 498 5.02 37.22 14.57
N GLU A 499 5.03 37.28 15.89
CA GLU A 499 4.63 38.48 16.65
C GLU A 499 5.56 39.67 16.38
N VAL A 500 6.85 39.36 16.12
CA VAL A 500 7.88 40.33 15.74
C VAL A 500 8.56 39.89 14.45
N PRO A 501 9.12 40.83 13.65
CA PRO A 501 9.81 40.48 12.40
C PRO A 501 11.17 39.84 12.64
N LYS A 502 11.32 38.99 13.66
CA LYS A 502 12.54 38.34 14.09
C LYS A 502 12.33 36.85 14.23
N ILE A 503 13.26 36.07 13.65
CA ILE A 503 13.31 34.62 13.78
C ILE A 503 14.52 34.26 14.59
N GLU A 504 14.35 33.55 15.69
CA GLU A 504 15.42 33.00 16.50
C GLU A 504 15.41 31.48 16.43
N PHE A 505 16.55 30.86 16.13
CA PHE A 505 16.64 29.40 15.97
C PHE A 505 18.05 28.91 16.31
N ILE A 506 18.18 27.61 16.56
CA ILE A 506 19.46 26.96 16.80
C ILE A 506 20.00 26.38 15.49
N TYR A 507 21.22 26.72 15.13
CA TYR A 507 21.94 26.18 13.98
C TYR A 507 23.36 25.77 14.38
N LYS A 508 23.71 24.50 14.21
CA LYS A 508 25.01 23.92 14.63
C LYS A 508 25.38 24.32 16.07
N ASP A 509 24.45 24.10 16.98
CA ASP A 509 24.57 24.37 18.43
C ASP A 509 24.76 25.84 18.81
N LYS A 510 24.63 26.78 17.86
CA LYS A 510 24.68 28.22 18.10
C LYS A 510 23.30 28.85 17.95
N SER A 511 22.96 29.78 18.84
CA SER A 511 21.76 30.61 18.71
C SER A 511 21.96 31.61 17.59
N CYS A 512 21.04 31.63 16.63
CA CYS A 512 21.06 32.51 15.46
C CYS A 512 19.78 33.35 15.46
N SER A 513 19.91 34.59 14.97
CA SER A 513 18.78 35.49 14.77
C SER A 513 18.78 36.04 13.35
N LEU A 514 17.60 36.15 12.75
CA LEU A 514 17.38 36.74 11.43
C LEU A 514 16.18 37.69 11.49
N THR A 515 16.31 38.87 10.92
CA THR A 515 15.19 39.82 10.75
C THR A 515 14.48 39.51 9.45
N ILE A 516 13.14 39.28 9.53
CA ILE A 516 12.30 39.06 8.35
C ILE A 516 12.19 40.39 7.58
N PRO A 517 12.48 40.42 6.27
CA PRO A 517 12.28 41.63 5.46
C PRO A 517 10.86 42.20 5.61
N VAL A 518 10.76 43.52 5.72
CA VAL A 518 9.51 44.23 6.00
C VAL A 518 8.43 43.92 4.94
N ASP A 519 8.81 43.81 3.68
CA ASP A 519 7.92 43.50 2.54
C ASP A 519 7.34 42.07 2.67
N ILE A 520 8.08 41.12 3.23
CA ILE A 520 7.61 39.76 3.52
C ILE A 520 6.74 39.78 4.77
N TYR A 521 7.20 40.42 5.85
CA TYR A 521 6.51 40.45 7.13
C TYR A 521 5.11 41.08 7.02
N LYS A 522 4.94 42.19 6.28
CA LYS A 522 3.67 42.83 6.03
C LYS A 522 2.65 41.96 5.28
N LYS A 523 3.06 40.86 4.66
CA LYS A 523 2.17 39.88 3.99
C LYS A 523 1.53 38.90 4.95
N GLN A 524 1.92 38.92 6.22
CA GLN A 524 1.29 38.16 7.30
C GLN A 524 -0.02 38.84 7.69
N ASP A 525 -1.12 38.47 7.02
CA ASP A 525 -2.45 39.00 7.34
C ASP A 525 -3.23 37.98 8.16
N VAL A 526 -3.57 38.40 9.38
CA VAL A 526 -4.26 37.57 10.38
C VAL A 526 -5.70 37.23 9.94
N ASN A 527 -6.30 38.02 9.06
CA ASN A 527 -7.71 37.93 8.74
C ASN A 527 -8.06 37.17 7.43
N LYS A 528 -7.10 36.74 6.63
CA LYS A 528 -7.37 36.10 5.33
C LYS A 528 -6.48 34.85 5.06
N LYS A 529 -7.08 33.68 5.08
CA LYS A 529 -6.45 32.35 4.89
C LYS A 529 -5.59 32.22 3.62
N THR A 530 -5.97 32.85 2.53
CA THR A 530 -5.24 32.87 1.25
C THR A 530 -3.93 33.69 1.30
N LYS A 531 -3.89 34.75 2.11
CA LYS A 531 -2.70 35.60 2.26
C LYS A 531 -1.63 34.92 3.15
N THR A 532 -2.02 34.18 4.17
CA THR A 532 -1.12 33.43 5.05
C THR A 532 -0.31 32.38 4.26
N THR A 533 -0.93 31.68 3.30
CA THR A 533 -0.23 30.73 2.43
C THR A 533 0.81 31.39 1.54
N ASN A 534 0.56 32.60 1.05
CA ASN A 534 1.50 33.39 0.25
C ASN A 534 2.66 33.87 1.11
N PHE A 535 2.40 34.34 2.34
CA PHE A 535 3.42 34.69 3.31
C PHE A 535 4.38 33.53 3.59
N TYR A 536 3.87 32.34 3.94
CA TYR A 536 4.74 31.17 4.19
C TYR A 536 5.55 30.75 2.97
N LYS A 537 5.03 30.91 1.76
CA LYS A 537 5.74 30.62 0.52
C LYS A 537 6.91 31.59 0.29
N GLU A 538 6.73 32.86 0.54
CA GLU A 538 7.77 33.87 0.38
C GLU A 538 8.80 33.80 1.50
N LEU A 539 8.35 33.61 2.73
CA LEU A 539 9.23 33.36 3.87
C LEU A 539 10.12 32.11 3.63
N TYR A 540 9.53 31.03 3.11
CA TYR A 540 10.30 29.83 2.77
C TYR A 540 11.34 30.08 1.68
N ARG A 541 11.00 30.87 0.66
CA ARG A 541 11.94 31.22 -0.41
C ARG A 541 13.09 32.06 0.12
N TRP A 542 12.79 33.07 0.91
CA TRP A 542 13.80 33.91 1.55
C TRP A 542 14.70 33.12 2.49
N LEU A 543 14.16 32.36 3.41
CA LEU A 543 14.95 31.47 4.29
C LEU A 543 15.81 30.49 3.49
N SER A 544 15.29 29.94 2.40
CA SER A 544 16.05 29.02 1.56
C SER A 544 17.23 29.72 0.85
N SER A 545 17.12 30.98 0.50
CA SER A 545 18.25 31.77 -0.05
C SER A 545 19.29 32.06 1.01
N GLU A 546 18.87 32.45 2.20
CA GLU A 546 19.78 32.72 3.33
C GLU A 546 20.56 31.46 3.75
N PHE A 547 19.92 30.31 3.82
CA PHE A 547 20.57 29.04 4.20
C PHE A 547 21.48 28.43 3.13
N LYS A 548 21.38 28.85 1.86
CA LYS A 548 22.26 28.36 0.77
C LYS A 548 23.63 29.05 0.71
N ALA A 549 23.78 30.16 1.38
CA ALA A 549 25.05 30.92 1.45
C ALA A 549 25.65 30.86 2.86
N PRO A 550 26.28 29.72 3.28
CA PRO A 550 26.78 29.56 4.64
C PRO A 550 27.80 30.63 5.08
N SER A 551 28.60 31.14 4.15
CA SER A 551 29.58 32.19 4.42
C SER A 551 28.97 33.58 4.71
N ARG A 552 27.84 33.92 4.07
CA ARG A 552 27.07 35.12 4.37
C ARG A 552 26.32 35.02 5.70
N PHE A 553 25.91 33.83 6.06
CA PHE A 553 25.19 33.53 7.30
C PHE A 553 26.04 33.79 8.54
N TYR A 554 27.30 33.36 8.51
CA TYR A 554 28.26 33.61 9.61
C TYR A 554 28.55 35.09 9.80
N LYS A 555 28.64 35.88 8.73
CA LYS A 555 28.89 37.34 8.83
C LYS A 555 27.68 38.11 9.38
N LYS A 556 26.45 37.79 8.98
CA LYS A 556 25.22 38.47 9.46
C LYS A 556 24.82 38.06 10.88
N ALA A 557 25.04 36.80 11.30
CA ALA A 557 24.69 36.33 12.62
C ALA A 557 25.65 36.76 13.74
N LEU A 558 26.83 37.24 13.38
CA LEU A 558 27.84 37.78 14.33
C LEU A 558 27.78 39.30 14.47
N THR A 559 27.06 40.00 13.57
CA THR A 559 26.96 41.47 13.56
C THR A 559 25.55 41.96 13.97
N SER A 560 24.63 41.09 14.31
CA SER A 560 23.33 41.38 14.93
C SER A 560 23.27 40.79 16.35
#